data_fc9f22409ee3ff3497203f670aa17801
#
_entry.id   fc9f22409ee3ff3497203f670aa17801
#
_cell.length_a   1.000
_cell.length_b   1.000
_cell.length_c   1.000
_cell.angle_alpha   90.00
_cell.angle_beta   90.00
_cell.angle_gamma   90.00
#
_symmetry.space_group_name_H-M   'P 1'
#
loop_
_entity.id
_entity.type
_entity.pdbx_description
1 polymer ?
#
loop_
_entity_poly.entity_id
_entity_poly.type
_entity_poly.pdbx_seq_one_letter_code
_entity_poly.pdbx_strand_id
1 'polypeptide(L)'
;MKNIQKNTIPKHRKLHLIFRFLQGSKLYFAAAVAASLVSTILNALTPQIFRFSIDEVLSGSSGTMGSSGTSGSYLSSHLWVLALMIVAVAIASGIFTYISRTNTARAGENFAKNLRDTLFIHVQKLPMRWHDRNQTGDIIQRCTSDVEVIRGFVVTQLLEVFRTAFLVLTSFVMMFSMNVKLSCIVLLFVPVVVVYSTVFYRLIAKRFTTADEAEGELSTVVQENATGVRVVRAFGREQFEMERFDKKNNAFAKLWIRLGTLSGLYWGIGI
;
A
#
# COMPACT_ATOMS: atom_id res chain seq x y z
N MET A 1 -32.20 -20.16 2.63
CA MET A 1 -31.38 -19.27 3.48
C MET A 1 -30.82 -20.09 4.63
N LYS A 2 -29.61 -20.58 4.56
CA LYS A 2 -28.96 -21.31 5.64
C LYS A 2 -27.66 -20.57 6.01
N ASN A 3 -27.59 -20.15 7.26
CA ASN A 3 -26.42 -19.56 7.90
C ASN A 3 -25.14 -20.31 7.50
N ILE A 4 -24.33 -19.69 6.66
CA ILE A 4 -22.94 -20.10 6.52
C ILE A 4 -22.24 -19.59 7.78
N GLN A 5 -22.05 -20.48 8.74
CA GLN A 5 -21.17 -20.25 9.88
C GLN A 5 -19.85 -19.72 9.33
N LYS A 6 -19.59 -18.43 9.58
CA LYS A 6 -18.28 -17.82 9.44
C LYS A 6 -17.35 -18.52 10.42
N ASN A 7 -16.76 -19.65 10.02
CA ASN A 7 -15.57 -20.18 10.67
C ASN A 7 -14.46 -19.16 10.49
N THR A 8 -14.39 -18.21 11.39
CA THR A 8 -13.29 -17.25 11.45
C THR A 8 -12.03 -18.01 11.83
N ILE A 9 -11.26 -18.38 10.80
CA ILE A 9 -9.91 -18.90 10.99
C ILE A 9 -9.14 -17.88 11.82
N PRO A 10 -8.55 -18.25 12.97
CA PRO A 10 -7.85 -17.33 13.85
C PRO A 10 -6.73 -16.61 13.09
N LYS A 11 -6.58 -15.32 13.35
CA LYS A 11 -5.71 -14.37 12.63
C LYS A 11 -4.27 -14.88 12.47
N HIS A 12 -3.75 -15.61 13.46
CA HIS A 12 -2.43 -16.25 13.44
C HIS A 12 -2.29 -17.37 12.39
N ARG A 13 -3.36 -18.09 12.08
CA ARG A 13 -3.34 -19.17 11.08
C ARG A 13 -3.27 -18.61 9.65
N LYS A 14 -3.80 -17.43 9.41
CA LYS A 14 -3.77 -16.78 8.07
C LYS A 14 -2.36 -16.35 7.68
N LEU A 15 -1.61 -15.75 8.60
CA LEU A 15 -0.21 -15.36 8.36
C LEU A 15 0.68 -16.59 8.16
N HIS A 16 0.48 -17.65 8.95
CA HIS A 16 1.23 -18.89 8.81
C HIS A 16 1.02 -19.56 7.44
N LEU A 17 -0.18 -19.46 6.85
CA LEU A 17 -0.46 -19.94 5.51
C LEU A 17 0.35 -19.17 4.46
N ILE A 18 0.41 -17.85 4.54
CA ILE A 18 1.22 -17.02 3.62
C ILE A 18 2.70 -17.44 3.69
N PHE A 19 3.25 -17.59 4.90
CA PHE A 19 4.64 -18.03 5.08
C PHE A 19 4.89 -19.46 4.61
N ARG A 20 3.90 -20.34 4.66
CA ARG A 20 4.00 -21.71 4.14
C ARG A 20 4.09 -21.72 2.61
N PHE A 21 3.30 -20.91 1.92
CA PHE A 21 3.35 -20.81 0.45
C PHE A 21 4.55 -20.02 -0.08
N LEU A 22 5.21 -19.23 0.78
CA LEU A 22 6.50 -18.61 0.49
C LEU A 22 7.69 -19.58 0.58
N GLN A 23 7.48 -20.85 0.94
CA GLN A 23 8.60 -21.78 1.21
C GLN A 23 9.56 -22.00 0.03
N GLY A 24 9.11 -21.85 -1.22
CA GLY A 24 9.97 -21.88 -2.41
C GLY A 24 10.63 -20.54 -2.78
N SER A 25 10.22 -19.43 -2.14
CA SER A 25 10.65 -18.07 -2.51
C SER A 25 11.23 -17.26 -1.34
N LYS A 26 11.48 -17.91 -0.20
CA LYS A 26 11.98 -17.23 1.02
C LYS A 26 13.28 -16.48 0.77
N LEU A 27 14.20 -17.05 -0.01
CA LEU A 27 15.47 -16.41 -0.35
C LEU A 27 15.27 -15.13 -1.15
N TYR A 28 14.40 -15.15 -2.16
CA TYR A 28 14.10 -13.95 -2.96
C TYR A 28 13.41 -12.89 -2.12
N PHE A 29 12.47 -13.28 -1.25
CA PHE A 29 11.80 -12.34 -0.35
C PHE A 29 12.76 -11.76 0.69
N ALA A 30 13.61 -12.57 1.31
CA ALA A 30 14.63 -12.11 2.24
C ALA A 30 15.64 -11.17 1.57
N ALA A 31 16.10 -11.50 0.35
CA ALA A 31 16.99 -10.64 -0.43
C ALA A 31 16.30 -9.31 -0.80
N ALA A 32 15.00 -9.34 -1.12
CA ALA A 32 14.22 -8.14 -1.40
C ALA A 32 14.11 -7.23 -0.17
N VAL A 33 13.80 -7.81 0.99
CA VAL A 33 13.74 -7.08 2.27
C VAL A 33 15.12 -6.51 2.61
N ALA A 34 16.18 -7.31 2.56
CA ALA A 34 17.54 -6.84 2.85
C ALA A 34 17.96 -5.69 1.92
N ALA A 35 17.73 -5.82 0.62
CA ALA A 35 18.04 -4.76 -0.35
C ALA A 35 17.20 -3.48 -0.09
N SER A 36 15.92 -3.61 0.29
CA SER A 36 15.07 -2.47 0.64
C SER A 36 15.55 -1.76 1.91
N LEU A 37 16.04 -2.50 2.90
CA LEU A 37 16.61 -1.95 4.13
C LEU A 37 17.89 -1.15 3.83
N VAL A 38 18.79 -1.71 3.03
CA VAL A 38 20.01 -1.01 2.58
C VAL A 38 19.65 0.28 1.83
N SER A 39 18.72 0.22 0.90
CA SER A 39 18.25 1.41 0.19
C SER A 39 17.65 2.46 1.14
N THR A 40 16.91 2.04 2.17
CA THR A 40 16.34 2.94 3.17
C THR A 40 17.42 3.62 4.00
N ILE A 41 18.47 2.89 4.41
CA ILE A 41 19.62 3.47 5.12
C ILE A 41 20.35 4.48 4.24
N LEU A 42 20.63 4.14 2.99
CA LEU A 42 21.27 5.05 2.03
C LEU A 42 20.49 6.35 1.84
N ASN A 43 19.17 6.25 1.70
CA ASN A 43 18.29 7.42 1.60
C ASN A 43 18.27 8.25 2.89
N ALA A 44 18.39 7.62 4.05
CA ALA A 44 18.47 8.30 5.34
C ALA A 44 19.83 9.01 5.58
N LEU A 45 20.88 8.66 4.82
CA LEU A 45 22.15 9.39 4.85
C LEU A 45 22.09 10.74 4.10
N THR A 46 21.18 10.89 3.15
CA THR A 46 21.06 12.12 2.35
C THR A 46 20.86 13.37 3.21
N PRO A 47 19.94 13.44 4.19
CA PRO A 47 19.80 14.59 5.08
C PRO A 47 21.05 14.84 5.95
N GLN A 48 21.80 13.80 6.29
CA GLN A 48 23.04 13.91 7.05
C GLN A 48 24.15 14.57 6.24
N ILE A 49 24.25 14.22 4.95
CA ILE A 49 25.20 14.86 4.03
C ILE A 49 24.87 16.35 3.88
N PHE A 50 23.59 16.69 3.74
CA PHE A 50 23.17 18.10 3.71
C PHE A 50 23.51 18.85 5.00
N ARG A 51 23.25 18.22 6.16
CA ARG A 51 23.61 18.82 7.46
C ARG A 51 25.11 19.10 7.53
N PHE A 52 25.94 18.10 7.23
CA PHE A 52 27.40 18.25 7.24
C PHE A 52 27.85 19.37 6.31
N SER A 53 27.26 19.45 5.12
CA SER A 53 27.55 20.50 4.14
C SER A 53 27.22 21.90 4.67
N ILE A 54 26.07 22.04 5.34
CA ILE A 54 25.63 23.33 5.90
C ILE A 54 26.49 23.70 7.09
N ASP A 55 26.79 22.77 7.99
CA ASP A 55 27.62 23.01 9.16
C ASP A 55 29.06 23.43 8.76
N GLU A 56 29.64 22.84 7.71
CA GLU A 56 30.93 23.20 7.15
C GLU A 56 30.93 24.60 6.52
N VAL A 57 29.87 24.93 5.78
CA VAL A 57 29.68 26.27 5.18
C VAL A 57 29.53 27.35 6.27
N LEU A 58 28.70 27.09 7.30
CA LEU A 58 28.47 28.03 8.38
C LEU A 58 29.72 28.19 9.26
N SER A 59 30.43 27.12 9.59
CA SER A 59 31.64 27.19 10.41
C SER A 59 32.83 27.86 9.67
N GLY A 60 32.92 27.64 8.36
CA GLY A 60 33.86 28.33 7.50
C GLY A 60 33.60 29.86 7.37
N SER A 61 32.33 30.28 7.57
CA SER A 61 31.93 31.69 7.56
C SER A 61 32.17 32.39 8.92
N SER A 62 32.29 31.65 10.02
CA SER A 62 32.45 32.22 11.37
C SER A 62 33.92 32.49 11.77
N GLY A 63 34.87 32.07 10.96
CA GLY A 63 36.28 32.30 11.16
C GLY A 63 36.79 33.52 10.41
N THR A 64 36.89 34.68 11.07
CA THR A 64 37.60 35.87 10.64
C THR A 64 36.89 36.78 9.64
N MET A 65 36.15 37.74 10.14
CA MET A 65 35.98 39.04 9.48
C MET A 65 37.35 39.68 9.27
N GLY A 66 37.99 39.46 8.13
CA GLY A 66 39.23 40.16 7.85
C GLY A 66 40.22 39.45 6.93
N SER A 67 39.81 38.86 5.83
CA SER A 67 40.73 38.58 4.73
C SER A 67 39.95 38.35 3.43
N SER A 68 39.91 39.40 2.63
CA SER A 68 39.45 39.38 1.26
C SER A 68 40.27 38.42 0.40
N GLY A 69 39.67 37.40 -0.17
CA GLY A 69 40.19 36.83 -1.41
C GLY A 69 40.32 35.30 -1.55
N THR A 70 40.20 34.49 -0.50
CA THR A 70 40.53 33.07 -0.65
C THR A 70 39.39 32.09 -0.29
N SER A 71 38.34 32.57 0.32
CA SER A 71 37.22 31.70 0.78
C SER A 71 36.36 31.10 -0.36
N GLY A 72 36.33 31.72 -1.54
CA GLY A 72 35.58 31.23 -2.66
C GLY A 72 36.16 29.98 -3.35
N SER A 73 37.47 29.80 -3.28
CA SER A 73 38.16 28.68 -3.95
C SER A 73 38.07 27.38 -3.14
N TYR A 74 38.09 27.43 -1.83
CA TYR A 74 37.91 26.24 -0.98
C TYR A 74 36.45 25.76 -1.02
N LEU A 75 35.50 26.70 -1.02
CA LEU A 75 34.06 26.38 -1.11
C LEU A 75 33.70 25.66 -2.42
N SER A 76 34.22 26.16 -3.55
CA SER A 76 33.95 25.57 -4.88
C SER A 76 34.58 24.17 -5.04
N SER A 77 35.74 23.94 -4.45
CA SER A 77 36.42 22.64 -4.49
C SER A 77 35.68 21.54 -3.69
N HIS A 78 35.08 21.89 -2.54
CA HIS A 78 34.37 20.92 -1.69
C HIS A 78 32.92 20.69 -2.15
N LEU A 79 32.26 21.65 -2.77
CA LEU A 79 30.90 21.49 -3.32
C LEU A 79 30.82 20.41 -4.38
N TRP A 80 31.83 20.26 -5.23
CA TRP A 80 31.89 19.19 -6.22
C TRP A 80 31.97 17.80 -5.58
N VAL A 81 32.74 17.65 -4.50
CA VAL A 81 32.86 16.38 -3.75
C VAL A 81 31.53 16.02 -3.10
N LEU A 82 30.84 17.00 -2.51
CA LEU A 82 29.52 16.80 -1.89
C LEU A 82 28.48 16.42 -2.96
N ALA A 83 28.48 17.10 -4.10
CA ALA A 83 27.58 16.75 -5.22
C ALA A 83 27.83 15.33 -5.71
N LEU A 84 29.12 14.96 -5.87
CA LEU A 84 29.48 13.61 -6.30
C LEU A 84 29.08 12.54 -5.26
N MET A 85 29.22 12.85 -3.97
CA MET A 85 28.79 11.95 -2.88
C MET A 85 27.27 11.75 -2.89
N ILE A 86 26.47 12.81 -3.07
CA ILE A 86 25.01 12.71 -3.17
C ILE A 86 24.61 11.86 -4.40
N VAL A 87 25.24 12.09 -5.54
CA VAL A 87 25.00 11.31 -6.77
C VAL A 87 25.38 9.85 -6.57
N ALA A 88 26.53 9.56 -5.94
CA ALA A 88 26.94 8.19 -5.62
C ALA A 88 25.93 7.46 -4.70
N VAL A 89 25.46 8.14 -3.66
CA VAL A 89 24.43 7.59 -2.76
C VAL A 89 23.11 7.37 -3.51
N ALA A 90 22.70 8.29 -4.38
CA ALA A 90 21.49 8.15 -5.18
C ALA A 90 21.58 6.96 -6.15
N ILE A 91 22.72 6.80 -6.84
CA ILE A 91 22.95 5.65 -7.73
C ILE A 91 22.92 4.33 -6.93
N ALA A 92 23.66 4.28 -5.81
CA ALA A 92 23.67 3.10 -4.96
C ALA A 92 22.26 2.75 -4.45
N SER A 93 21.50 3.71 -3.93
CA SER A 93 20.12 3.49 -3.47
C SER A 93 19.21 3.03 -4.61
N GLY A 94 19.39 3.57 -5.83
CA GLY A 94 18.68 3.14 -7.03
C GLY A 94 18.95 1.68 -7.39
N ILE A 95 20.20 1.25 -7.35
CA ILE A 95 20.60 -0.15 -7.60
C ILE A 95 19.93 -1.09 -6.58
N PHE A 96 20.03 -0.77 -5.29
CA PHE A 96 19.40 -1.59 -4.25
C PHE A 96 17.88 -1.61 -4.35
N THR A 97 17.26 -0.50 -4.73
CA THR A 97 15.81 -0.43 -4.99
C THR A 97 15.43 -1.33 -6.18
N TYR A 98 16.21 -1.32 -7.25
CA TYR A 98 15.99 -2.19 -8.40
C TYR A 98 16.11 -3.68 -8.02
N ILE A 99 17.17 -4.05 -7.29
CA ILE A 99 17.37 -5.41 -6.78
C ILE A 99 16.19 -5.84 -5.90
N SER A 100 15.74 -4.96 -4.99
CA SER A 100 14.61 -5.22 -4.12
C SER A 100 13.34 -5.48 -4.93
N ARG A 101 12.99 -4.60 -5.86
CA ARG A 101 11.77 -4.73 -6.69
C ARG A 101 11.79 -5.99 -7.56
N THR A 102 12.93 -6.30 -8.18
CA THR A 102 13.08 -7.50 -9.01
C THR A 102 12.93 -8.79 -8.21
N ASN A 103 13.55 -8.86 -7.04
CA ASN A 103 13.43 -10.03 -6.17
C ASN A 103 12.03 -10.16 -5.57
N THR A 104 11.36 -9.05 -5.24
CA THR A 104 9.96 -9.03 -4.79
C THR A 104 9.02 -9.56 -5.87
N ALA A 105 9.19 -9.13 -7.11
CA ALA A 105 8.40 -9.62 -8.24
C ALA A 105 8.59 -11.13 -8.44
N ARG A 106 9.84 -11.61 -8.45
CA ARG A 106 10.14 -13.05 -8.54
C ARG A 106 9.53 -13.86 -7.38
N ALA A 107 9.63 -13.34 -6.15
CA ALA A 107 9.02 -13.98 -5.00
C ALA A 107 7.50 -14.06 -5.12
N GLY A 108 6.86 -12.99 -5.62
CA GLY A 108 5.42 -12.93 -5.83
C GLY A 108 4.92 -13.88 -6.91
N GLU A 109 5.62 -13.96 -8.05
CA GLU A 109 5.26 -14.88 -9.12
C GLU A 109 5.40 -16.35 -8.69
N ASN A 110 6.49 -16.70 -8.01
CA ASN A 110 6.67 -18.04 -7.46
C ASN A 110 5.60 -18.38 -6.41
N PHE A 111 5.23 -17.40 -5.56
CA PHE A 111 4.14 -17.55 -4.60
C PHE A 111 2.80 -17.83 -5.30
N ALA A 112 2.46 -17.02 -6.33
CA ALA A 112 1.24 -17.19 -7.09
C ALA A 112 1.18 -18.53 -7.81
N LYS A 113 2.30 -18.95 -8.41
CA LYS A 113 2.43 -20.27 -9.03
C LYS A 113 2.15 -21.39 -8.02
N ASN A 114 2.85 -21.39 -6.90
CA ASN A 114 2.69 -22.43 -5.87
C ASN A 114 1.25 -22.47 -5.31
N LEU A 115 0.62 -21.31 -5.17
CA LEU A 115 -0.76 -21.21 -4.71
C LEU A 115 -1.74 -21.76 -5.75
N ARG A 116 -1.59 -21.38 -7.03
CA ARG A 116 -2.41 -21.92 -8.14
C ARG A 116 -2.27 -23.42 -8.27
N ASP A 117 -1.04 -23.94 -8.27
CA ASP A 117 -0.77 -25.37 -8.37
C ASP A 117 -1.45 -26.13 -7.22
N THR A 118 -1.33 -25.61 -5.99
CA THR A 118 -1.96 -26.23 -4.82
C THR A 118 -3.48 -26.19 -4.88
N LEU A 119 -4.05 -25.07 -5.29
CA LEU A 119 -5.50 -24.92 -5.47
C LEU A 119 -6.01 -25.85 -6.55
N PHE A 120 -5.33 -25.93 -7.69
CA PHE A 120 -5.71 -26.80 -8.79
C PHE A 120 -5.71 -28.27 -8.38
N ILE A 121 -4.63 -28.73 -7.74
CA ILE A 121 -4.54 -30.11 -7.23
C ILE A 121 -5.63 -30.37 -6.17
N HIS A 122 -5.94 -29.38 -5.33
CA HIS A 122 -6.99 -29.54 -4.33
C HIS A 122 -8.38 -29.65 -4.98
N VAL A 123 -8.69 -28.79 -5.94
CA VAL A 123 -9.97 -28.82 -6.67
C VAL A 123 -10.17 -30.16 -7.39
N GLN A 124 -9.12 -30.68 -8.04
CA GLN A 124 -9.18 -31.99 -8.71
C GLN A 124 -9.46 -33.18 -7.75
N LYS A 125 -9.10 -33.06 -6.49
CA LYS A 125 -9.32 -34.08 -5.46
C LYS A 125 -10.69 -34.01 -4.79
N LEU A 126 -11.47 -32.97 -5.08
CA LEU A 126 -12.81 -32.83 -4.50
C LEU A 126 -13.80 -33.80 -5.14
N PRO A 127 -14.78 -34.34 -4.39
CA PRO A 127 -15.77 -35.28 -4.92
C PRO A 127 -16.70 -34.60 -5.92
N MET A 128 -17.20 -35.35 -6.92
CA MET A 128 -18.09 -34.85 -7.98
C MET A 128 -19.30 -34.10 -7.43
N ARG A 129 -19.90 -34.59 -6.33
CA ARG A 129 -21.01 -33.92 -5.65
C ARG A 129 -20.72 -32.49 -5.20
N TRP A 130 -19.44 -32.15 -4.98
CA TRP A 130 -19.03 -30.78 -4.68
C TRP A 130 -19.03 -29.92 -5.95
N HIS A 131 -18.55 -30.48 -7.07
CA HIS A 131 -18.57 -29.78 -8.37
C HIS A 131 -19.98 -29.48 -8.85
N ASP A 132 -20.94 -30.40 -8.66
CA ASP A 132 -22.33 -30.21 -9.02
C ASP A 132 -23.02 -29.07 -8.23
N ARG A 133 -22.49 -28.76 -7.03
CA ARG A 133 -23.05 -27.72 -6.15
C ARG A 133 -22.41 -26.34 -6.31
N ASN A 134 -21.28 -26.26 -6.98
CA ASN A 134 -20.52 -25.02 -7.15
C ASN A 134 -20.41 -24.67 -8.62
N GLN A 135 -20.64 -23.42 -8.95
CA GLN A 135 -20.53 -22.95 -10.33
C GLN A 135 -19.07 -22.98 -10.78
N THR A 136 -18.81 -23.46 -11.98
CA THR A 136 -17.45 -23.51 -12.56
C THR A 136 -16.81 -22.13 -12.63
N GLY A 137 -17.60 -21.08 -12.89
CA GLY A 137 -17.14 -19.69 -12.91
C GLY A 137 -16.52 -19.24 -11.58
N ASP A 138 -17.17 -19.58 -10.45
CA ASP A 138 -16.66 -19.24 -9.10
C ASP A 138 -15.34 -19.95 -8.82
N ILE A 139 -15.19 -21.20 -9.27
CA ILE A 139 -13.96 -21.96 -9.10
C ILE A 139 -12.83 -21.32 -9.89
N ILE A 140 -13.09 -20.96 -11.14
CA ILE A 140 -12.11 -20.26 -12.00
C ILE A 140 -11.72 -18.91 -11.39
N GLN A 141 -12.68 -18.11 -10.94
CA GLN A 141 -12.40 -16.82 -10.30
C GLN A 141 -11.51 -16.97 -9.08
N ARG A 142 -11.73 -17.97 -8.23
CA ARG A 142 -10.88 -18.24 -7.05
C ARG A 142 -9.46 -18.66 -7.42
N CYS A 143 -9.31 -19.45 -8.49
CA CYS A 143 -8.00 -19.91 -8.96
C CYS A 143 -7.22 -18.84 -9.74
N THR A 144 -7.89 -17.80 -10.23
CA THR A 144 -7.27 -16.73 -11.03
C THR A 144 -7.27 -15.40 -10.26
N SER A 145 -8.40 -14.71 -10.20
CA SER A 145 -8.51 -13.35 -9.66
C SER A 145 -8.18 -13.28 -8.17
N ASP A 146 -8.69 -14.19 -7.35
CA ASP A 146 -8.42 -14.16 -5.91
C ASP A 146 -6.94 -14.43 -5.61
N VAL A 147 -6.31 -15.33 -6.37
CA VAL A 147 -4.86 -15.57 -6.26
C VAL A 147 -4.06 -14.32 -6.60
N GLU A 148 -4.48 -13.59 -7.65
CA GLU A 148 -3.83 -12.36 -8.08
C GLU A 148 -3.93 -11.25 -7.02
N VAL A 149 -5.08 -11.11 -6.37
CA VAL A 149 -5.28 -10.18 -5.24
C VAL A 149 -4.34 -10.52 -4.08
N ILE A 150 -4.21 -11.81 -3.72
CA ILE A 150 -3.31 -12.25 -2.65
C ILE A 150 -1.85 -12.03 -3.06
N ARG A 151 -1.48 -12.31 -4.31
CA ARG A 151 -0.14 -12.00 -4.84
C ARG A 151 0.18 -10.52 -4.72
N GLY A 152 -0.73 -9.66 -5.15
CA GLY A 152 -0.60 -8.20 -5.03
C GLY A 152 -0.37 -7.76 -3.58
N PHE A 153 -1.11 -8.33 -2.63
CA PHE A 153 -0.90 -8.06 -1.21
C PHE A 153 0.51 -8.44 -0.74
N VAL A 154 1.00 -9.63 -1.10
CA VAL A 154 2.34 -10.09 -0.70
C VAL A 154 3.44 -9.24 -1.31
N VAL A 155 3.32 -8.92 -2.61
CA VAL A 155 4.34 -8.16 -3.36
C VAL A 155 4.41 -6.70 -2.92
N THR A 156 3.25 -6.05 -2.71
CA THR A 156 3.22 -4.62 -2.42
C THR A 156 3.12 -4.33 -0.93
N GLN A 157 2.09 -4.84 -0.27
CA GLN A 157 1.77 -4.44 1.10
C GLN A 157 2.72 -5.03 2.14
N LEU A 158 3.06 -6.32 2.01
CA LEU A 158 3.90 -6.98 3.00
C LEU A 158 5.32 -6.39 3.02
N LEU A 159 5.90 -6.15 1.84
CA LEU A 159 7.22 -5.51 1.73
C LEU A 159 7.19 -4.07 2.26
N GLU A 160 6.14 -3.30 1.92
CA GLU A 160 6.01 -1.91 2.33
C GLU A 160 5.85 -1.76 3.84
N VAL A 161 5.18 -2.69 4.51
CA VAL A 161 5.10 -2.72 5.98
C VAL A 161 6.49 -2.87 6.62
N PHE A 162 7.32 -3.80 6.12
CA PHE A 162 8.69 -3.96 6.62
C PHE A 162 9.54 -2.72 6.37
N ARG A 163 9.47 -2.18 5.15
CA ARG A 163 10.21 -0.98 4.77
C ARG A 163 9.82 0.22 5.62
N THR A 164 8.52 0.48 5.79
CA THR A 164 8.04 1.61 6.58
C THR A 164 8.37 1.46 8.06
N ALA A 165 8.20 0.27 8.64
CA ALA A 165 8.59 0.01 10.02
C ALA A 165 10.10 0.29 10.25
N PHE A 166 10.94 -0.15 9.32
CA PHE A 166 12.37 0.08 9.39
C PHE A 166 12.73 1.56 9.17
N LEU A 167 12.06 2.24 8.23
CA LEU A 167 12.22 3.68 8.01
C LEU A 167 11.93 4.47 9.29
N VAL A 168 10.81 4.18 9.94
CA VAL A 168 10.41 4.82 11.19
C VAL A 168 11.44 4.56 12.28
N LEU A 169 11.89 3.31 12.44
CA LEU A 169 12.92 2.95 13.41
C LEU A 169 14.23 3.71 13.16
N THR A 170 14.72 3.70 11.91
CA THR A 170 15.95 4.41 11.53
C THR A 170 15.83 5.92 11.77
N SER A 171 14.68 6.51 11.42
CA SER A 171 14.42 7.93 11.65
C SER A 171 14.44 8.27 13.14
N PHE A 172 13.84 7.44 14.00
CA PHE A 172 13.90 7.65 15.45
C PHE A 172 15.32 7.55 15.99
N VAL A 173 16.08 6.53 15.59
CA VAL A 173 17.49 6.37 16.01
C VAL A 173 18.31 7.61 15.63
N MET A 174 18.15 8.10 14.41
CA MET A 174 18.85 9.31 13.96
C MET A 174 18.42 10.56 14.73
N MET A 175 17.13 10.75 14.98
CA MET A 175 16.61 11.89 15.74
C MET A 175 17.14 11.89 17.18
N PHE A 176 17.11 10.72 17.85
CA PHE A 176 17.64 10.61 19.22
C PHE A 176 19.14 10.89 19.30
N SER A 177 19.92 10.52 18.27
CA SER A 177 21.35 10.83 18.20
C SER A 177 21.64 12.33 18.01
N MET A 178 20.68 13.09 17.44
CA MET A 178 20.84 14.52 17.18
C MET A 178 20.41 15.38 18.37
N ASN A 179 19.20 15.19 18.88
CA ASN A 179 18.67 15.95 20.01
C ASN A 179 17.53 15.20 20.72
N VAL A 180 17.82 14.71 21.92
CA VAL A 180 16.88 13.94 22.74
C VAL A 180 15.60 14.73 23.08
N LYS A 181 15.70 16.03 23.39
CA LYS A 181 14.54 16.84 23.78
C LYS A 181 13.56 17.00 22.63
N LEU A 182 14.06 17.30 21.41
CA LEU A 182 13.23 17.42 20.22
C LEU A 182 12.61 16.07 19.85
N SER A 183 13.38 14.98 19.95
CA SER A 183 12.90 13.63 19.65
C SER A 183 11.75 13.19 20.58
N CYS A 184 11.82 13.55 21.87
CA CYS A 184 10.71 13.29 22.81
C CYS A 184 9.43 14.06 22.45
N ILE A 185 9.55 15.30 21.95
CA ILE A 185 8.39 16.07 21.49
C ILE A 185 7.74 15.39 20.28
N VAL A 186 8.55 14.99 19.28
CA VAL A 186 8.05 14.28 18.10
C VAL A 186 7.43 12.93 18.48
N LEU A 187 8.02 12.20 19.42
CA LEU A 187 7.47 10.94 19.91
C LEU A 187 6.07 11.11 20.54
N LEU A 188 5.81 12.26 21.17
CA LEU A 188 4.49 12.60 21.73
C LEU A 188 3.42 12.77 20.63
N PHE A 189 3.80 13.20 19.43
CA PHE A 189 2.87 13.34 18.29
C PHE A 189 2.50 12.00 17.65
N VAL A 190 3.35 10.98 17.74
CA VAL A 190 3.08 9.67 17.12
C VAL A 190 1.75 9.04 17.57
N PRO A 191 1.42 8.95 18.88
CA PRO A 191 0.12 8.42 19.30
C PRO A 191 -1.05 9.27 18.81
N VAL A 192 -0.89 10.58 18.69
CA VAL A 192 -1.93 11.48 18.15
C VAL A 192 -2.23 11.10 16.70
N VAL A 193 -1.20 10.94 15.87
CA VAL A 193 -1.34 10.52 14.46
C VAL A 193 -1.96 9.13 14.35
N VAL A 194 -1.56 8.19 15.21
CA VAL A 194 -2.11 6.82 15.22
C VAL A 194 -3.59 6.82 15.58
N VAL A 195 -3.99 7.57 16.59
CA VAL A 195 -5.41 7.70 17.00
C VAL A 195 -6.21 8.36 15.87
N TYR A 196 -5.73 9.47 15.33
CA TYR A 196 -6.33 10.17 14.18
C TYR A 196 -6.57 9.21 13.01
N SER A 197 -5.50 8.53 12.54
CA SER A 197 -5.58 7.60 11.42
C SER A 197 -6.53 6.42 11.70
N THR A 198 -6.53 5.89 12.92
CA THR A 198 -7.41 4.78 13.28
C THR A 198 -8.89 5.19 13.30
N VAL A 199 -9.20 6.37 13.81
CA VAL A 199 -10.57 6.91 13.85
C VAL A 199 -11.08 7.14 12.44
N PHE A 200 -10.30 7.85 11.61
CA PHE A 200 -10.70 8.11 10.23
C PHE A 200 -10.81 6.83 9.41
N TYR A 201 -9.89 5.89 9.56
CA TYR A 201 -9.96 4.59 8.88
C TYR A 201 -11.27 3.85 9.18
N ARG A 202 -11.68 3.77 10.46
CA ARG A 202 -12.94 3.12 10.85
C ARG A 202 -14.16 3.84 10.27
N LEU A 203 -14.11 5.16 10.24
CA LEU A 203 -15.22 5.97 9.72
C LEU A 203 -15.34 5.84 8.19
N ILE A 204 -14.22 5.89 7.47
CA ILE A 204 -14.14 5.69 6.02
C ILE A 204 -14.59 4.27 5.66
N ALA A 205 -14.07 3.24 6.35
CA ALA A 205 -14.41 1.85 6.11
C ALA A 205 -15.92 1.58 6.26
N LYS A 206 -16.55 2.13 7.29
CA LYS A 206 -18.00 2.00 7.51
C LYS A 206 -18.80 2.65 6.35
N ARG A 207 -18.41 3.85 5.93
CA ARG A 207 -19.10 4.56 4.85
C ARG A 207 -18.84 3.92 3.49
N PHE A 208 -17.65 3.38 3.29
CA PHE A 208 -17.31 2.62 2.09
C PHE A 208 -18.24 1.41 1.92
N THR A 209 -18.43 0.61 2.98
CA THR A 209 -19.35 -0.55 2.93
C THR A 209 -20.77 -0.13 2.56
N THR A 210 -21.27 0.99 3.10
CA THR A 210 -22.62 1.49 2.75
C THR A 210 -22.70 1.95 1.29
N ALA A 211 -21.63 2.56 0.77
CA ALA A 211 -21.59 2.98 -0.65
C ALA A 211 -21.50 1.78 -1.60
N ASP A 212 -20.71 0.75 -1.23
CA ASP A 212 -20.56 -0.50 -1.95
C ASP A 212 -21.89 -1.30 -2.03
N GLU A 213 -22.64 -1.34 -0.91
CA GLU A 213 -23.99 -1.92 -0.89
C GLU A 213 -24.96 -1.18 -1.84
N ALA A 214 -24.89 0.15 -1.88
CA ALA A 214 -25.71 0.96 -2.78
C ALA A 214 -25.32 0.77 -4.26
N GLU A 215 -24.02 0.54 -4.56
CA GLU A 215 -23.53 0.17 -5.88
C GLU A 215 -24.09 -1.19 -6.33
N GLY A 216 -24.12 -2.16 -5.41
CA GLY A 216 -24.73 -3.47 -5.65
C GLY A 216 -26.21 -3.37 -5.99
N GLU A 217 -26.98 -2.53 -5.26
CA GLU A 217 -28.38 -2.28 -5.54
C GLU A 217 -28.59 -1.61 -6.92
N LEU A 218 -27.74 -0.62 -7.27
CA LEU A 218 -27.79 0.03 -8.59
C LEU A 218 -27.48 -0.96 -9.71
N SER A 219 -26.45 -1.78 -9.54
CA SER A 219 -26.04 -2.81 -10.48
C SER A 219 -27.16 -3.83 -10.72
N THR A 220 -27.90 -4.19 -9.67
CA THR A 220 -29.06 -5.08 -9.79
C THR A 220 -30.15 -4.46 -10.67
N VAL A 221 -30.47 -3.17 -10.50
CA VAL A 221 -31.45 -2.47 -11.35
C VAL A 221 -31.02 -2.46 -12.82
N VAL A 222 -29.73 -2.21 -13.07
CA VAL A 222 -29.17 -2.24 -14.43
C VAL A 222 -29.29 -3.64 -15.04
N GLN A 223 -28.94 -4.67 -14.29
CA GLN A 223 -29.01 -6.06 -14.74
C GLN A 223 -30.43 -6.51 -15.01
N GLU A 224 -31.40 -6.17 -14.14
CA GLU A 224 -32.82 -6.45 -14.31
C GLU A 224 -33.35 -5.79 -15.59
N ASN A 225 -33.01 -4.50 -15.81
CA ASN A 225 -33.42 -3.76 -17.02
C ASN A 225 -32.80 -4.35 -18.30
N ALA A 226 -31.50 -4.67 -18.27
CA ALA A 226 -30.83 -5.28 -19.43
C ALA A 226 -31.43 -6.62 -19.81
N THR A 227 -31.79 -7.44 -18.82
CA THR A 227 -32.40 -8.75 -19.05
C THR A 227 -33.84 -8.62 -19.45
N GLY A 228 -34.60 -7.68 -18.86
CA GLY A 228 -36.04 -7.49 -19.07
C GLY A 228 -36.41 -6.44 -20.13
N VAL A 229 -35.47 -5.91 -20.92
CA VAL A 229 -35.69 -4.79 -21.84
C VAL A 229 -36.84 -5.01 -22.83
N ARG A 230 -37.06 -6.26 -23.30
CA ARG A 230 -38.17 -6.61 -24.20
C ARG A 230 -39.51 -6.44 -23.50
N VAL A 231 -39.59 -6.78 -22.22
CA VAL A 231 -40.81 -6.65 -21.42
C VAL A 231 -41.11 -5.18 -21.15
N VAL A 232 -40.09 -4.41 -20.73
CA VAL A 232 -40.22 -2.96 -20.49
C VAL A 232 -40.75 -2.25 -21.72
N ARG A 233 -40.20 -2.55 -22.91
CA ARG A 233 -40.67 -1.98 -24.20
C ARG A 233 -42.07 -2.44 -24.58
N ALA A 234 -42.41 -3.72 -24.37
CA ALA A 234 -43.72 -4.25 -24.70
C ALA A 234 -44.84 -3.57 -23.89
N PHE A 235 -44.54 -3.14 -22.65
CA PHE A 235 -45.50 -2.46 -21.78
C PHE A 235 -45.36 -0.93 -21.76
N GLY A 236 -44.44 -0.33 -22.55
CA GLY A 236 -44.22 1.12 -22.61
C GLY A 236 -43.84 1.72 -21.27
N ARG A 237 -43.04 1.01 -20.43
CA ARG A 237 -42.72 1.41 -19.06
C ARG A 237 -41.27 1.95 -18.92
N GLU A 238 -40.68 2.45 -19.99
CA GLU A 238 -39.33 2.96 -20.03
C GLU A 238 -39.13 4.12 -19.02
N GLN A 239 -40.13 5.02 -18.95
CA GLN A 239 -40.08 6.17 -18.04
C GLN A 239 -40.03 5.73 -16.57
N PHE A 240 -40.82 4.72 -16.19
CA PHE A 240 -40.81 4.19 -14.83
C PHE A 240 -39.46 3.57 -14.46
N GLU A 241 -38.86 2.81 -15.38
CA GLU A 241 -37.56 2.20 -15.13
C GLU A 241 -36.44 3.27 -15.07
N MET A 242 -36.54 4.34 -15.86
CA MET A 242 -35.61 5.48 -15.79
C MET A 242 -35.71 6.18 -14.45
N GLU A 243 -36.91 6.46 -13.96
CA GLU A 243 -37.10 7.07 -12.63
C GLU A 243 -36.57 6.17 -11.47
N ARG A 244 -36.77 4.85 -11.59
CA ARG A 244 -36.24 3.86 -10.66
C ARG A 244 -34.71 3.85 -10.64
N PHE A 245 -34.10 3.89 -11.81
CA PHE A 245 -32.65 4.00 -11.95
C PHE A 245 -32.13 5.31 -11.36
N ASP A 246 -32.71 6.44 -11.73
CA ASP A 246 -32.28 7.76 -11.26
C ASP A 246 -32.37 7.88 -9.74
N LYS A 247 -33.40 7.32 -9.11
CA LYS A 247 -33.53 7.28 -7.65
C LYS A 247 -32.37 6.54 -7.00
N LYS A 248 -31.98 5.37 -7.52
CA LYS A 248 -30.86 4.57 -6.99
C LYS A 248 -29.52 5.22 -7.29
N ASN A 249 -29.33 5.74 -8.51
CA ASN A 249 -28.12 6.44 -8.92
C ASN A 249 -27.87 7.70 -8.08
N ASN A 250 -28.91 8.50 -7.83
CA ASN A 250 -28.78 9.69 -6.97
C ASN A 250 -28.47 9.34 -5.51
N ALA A 251 -28.99 8.22 -5.00
CA ALA A 251 -28.66 7.74 -3.65
C ALA A 251 -27.20 7.29 -3.58
N PHE A 252 -26.72 6.54 -4.54
CA PHE A 252 -25.34 6.11 -4.70
C PHE A 252 -24.39 7.30 -4.83
N ALA A 253 -24.69 8.24 -5.72
CA ALA A 253 -23.85 9.44 -5.91
C ALA A 253 -23.71 10.26 -4.63
N LYS A 254 -24.78 10.45 -3.85
CA LYS A 254 -24.73 11.16 -2.56
C LYS A 254 -23.83 10.46 -1.55
N LEU A 255 -23.84 9.13 -1.50
CA LEU A 255 -22.98 8.36 -0.61
C LEU A 255 -21.51 8.48 -1.01
N TRP A 256 -21.20 8.41 -2.30
CA TRP A 256 -19.84 8.60 -2.83
C TRP A 256 -19.30 10.01 -2.60
N ILE A 257 -20.13 11.03 -2.80
CA ILE A 257 -19.74 12.43 -2.51
C ILE A 257 -19.39 12.59 -1.01
N ARG A 258 -20.22 12.03 -0.11
CA ARG A 258 -19.95 12.07 1.33
C ARG A 258 -18.69 11.30 1.72
N LEU A 259 -18.44 10.17 1.08
CA LEU A 259 -17.21 9.39 1.25
C LEU A 259 -15.99 10.18 0.75
N GLY A 260 -16.10 10.78 -0.44
CA GLY A 260 -15.06 11.61 -1.03
C GLY A 260 -14.71 12.83 -0.17
N THR A 261 -15.73 13.53 0.37
CA THR A 261 -15.52 14.65 1.29
C THR A 261 -14.79 14.21 2.57
N LEU A 262 -15.18 13.07 3.14
CA LEU A 262 -14.52 12.52 4.32
C LEU A 262 -13.07 12.12 4.06
N SER A 263 -12.82 11.50 2.91
CA SER A 263 -11.47 11.14 2.47
C SER A 263 -10.63 12.38 2.18
N GLY A 264 -11.22 13.41 1.57
CA GLY A 264 -10.58 14.70 1.34
C GLY A 264 -10.18 15.41 2.64
N LEU A 265 -11.05 15.38 3.66
CA LEU A 265 -10.72 15.90 4.99
C LEU A 265 -9.57 15.11 5.66
N TYR A 266 -9.58 13.79 5.54
CA TYR A 266 -8.48 12.95 6.05
C TYR A 266 -7.14 13.34 5.44
N TRP A 267 -7.07 13.47 4.13
CA TRP A 267 -5.83 13.85 3.44
C TRP A 267 -5.47 15.32 3.67
N GLY A 268 -6.45 16.22 3.70
CA GLY A 268 -6.20 17.66 3.88
C GLY A 268 -5.73 18.07 5.27
N ILE A 269 -6.11 17.30 6.32
CA ILE A 269 -5.65 17.53 7.69
C ILE A 269 -4.37 16.72 8.00
N GLY A 270 -4.18 15.59 7.32
CA GLY A 270 -3.08 14.66 7.57
C GLY A 270 -1.77 14.98 6.84
N ILE A 271 -1.80 15.93 5.90
CA ILE A 271 -0.63 16.47 5.19
C ILE A 271 -0.26 17.84 5.80
#